data_8188559dc7eaecdbfb059ea0a117cc61
#
_entry.id   8188559dc7eaecdbfb059ea0a117cc61
#
_cell.length_a   1.000
_cell.length_b   1.000
_cell.length_c   1.000
_cell.angle_alpha   90.00
_cell.angle_beta   90.00
_cell.angle_gamma   90.00
#
_symmetry.space_group_name_H-M   'P 1'
#
loop_
_entity.id
_entity.type
_entity.pdbx_description
1 polymer ?
#
loop_
_entity_poly.entity_id
_entity_poly.type
_entity_poly.pdbx_seq_one_letter_code
_entity_poly.pdbx_strand_id
1 'polypeptide(L)'
;MRKILMICAALAFLTNGTAAFAQDAVVKKIIEIGKTDNQVMHQIDILTNRFGGRPIGSDAFENAAEWMVREYKSWGLDVKLEEAGSIPVGFNRGPWFGRLIGENSMPLHFVTPSYTSGTKGVQRGHVLIEPRTDEEFAQMKGRLKGAWVLISGTSRGFPIDHSAAGDSLRSKIKEENREILKKNEEIWAHNRKTGEHKEYLKLKEQPGLYYREMCEAGVLGFIQSAPVPLRALYDRRLVENPNTTFDNIPEVPDIKLDEHQFAIIKQMVEERRTFELEFDIRNHFKLGPIKYHNVIASIKGSKYPDEYVIVSGHLDAYDVATGGIDCGTGIGPMMEAARMLMKAGAKPKRTILFVAFAGEEFGQLGAQAWVKTHSDKLGKISNMFNRDGGPEPPVGMYVPKAMYDDFVKITAPVKQIRPDYPFEIRIREPRKRPTEYGGTDASVFAVEGVPTLGFVTDDIKGYDFDYDEIWHTERDLYTKNIPEYQEHTATVTAIVALGVANLDKQLSREGLYIE
;
A
#
# COMPACT_ATOMS: atom_id res chain seq x y z
N MET A 1 -48.95 42.13 12.85
CA MET A 1 -48.43 40.86 12.28
C MET A 1 -47.62 41.03 10.99
N ARG A 2 -48.03 41.83 9.97
CA ARG A 2 -47.24 42.00 8.71
C ARG A 2 -45.85 42.65 8.88
N LYS A 3 -45.66 43.59 9.83
CA LYS A 3 -44.35 44.24 10.07
C LYS A 3 -43.34 43.34 10.79
N ILE A 4 -43.78 42.41 11.62
CA ILE A 4 -42.91 41.42 12.30
C ILE A 4 -42.42 40.35 11.32
N LEU A 5 -43.25 39.93 10.35
CA LEU A 5 -42.85 38.98 9.30
C LEU A 5 -41.78 39.57 8.35
N MET A 6 -41.84 40.89 8.03
CA MET A 6 -40.83 41.55 7.18
C MET A 6 -39.47 41.69 7.89
N ILE A 7 -39.45 41.91 9.19
CA ILE A 7 -38.20 42.01 9.97
C ILE A 7 -37.54 40.65 10.09
N CYS A 8 -38.29 39.57 10.31
CA CYS A 8 -37.75 38.20 10.34
C CYS A 8 -37.22 37.75 8.97
N ALA A 9 -37.90 38.12 7.85
CA ALA A 9 -37.42 37.80 6.51
C ALA A 9 -36.16 38.61 6.15
N ALA A 10 -36.07 39.89 6.52
CA ALA A 10 -34.86 40.71 6.30
C ALA A 10 -33.66 40.23 7.14
N LEU A 11 -33.86 39.80 8.38
CA LEU A 11 -32.80 39.21 9.21
C LEU A 11 -32.33 37.88 8.63
N ALA A 12 -33.22 37.02 8.11
CA ALA A 12 -32.86 35.74 7.49
C ALA A 12 -32.07 35.93 6.19
N PHE A 13 -32.38 36.96 5.39
CA PHE A 13 -31.62 37.31 4.19
C PHE A 13 -30.25 37.91 4.51
N LEU A 14 -30.14 38.72 5.56
CA LEU A 14 -28.85 39.27 6.02
C LEU A 14 -27.92 38.21 6.59
N THR A 15 -28.43 37.23 7.35
CA THR A 15 -27.61 36.15 7.93
C THR A 15 -27.16 35.15 6.88
N ASN A 16 -27.97 34.84 5.87
CA ASN A 16 -27.56 33.95 4.76
C ASN A 16 -26.55 34.66 3.83
N GLY A 17 -26.69 35.94 3.57
CA GLY A 17 -25.72 36.72 2.80
C GLY A 17 -24.36 36.80 3.47
N THR A 18 -24.30 37.09 4.76
CA THR A 18 -23.02 37.16 5.51
C THR A 18 -22.32 35.82 5.63
N ALA A 19 -23.05 34.70 5.75
CA ALA A 19 -22.48 33.39 5.79
C ALA A 19 -21.88 32.94 4.44
N ALA A 20 -22.55 33.28 3.31
CA ALA A 20 -22.05 33.00 1.97
C ALA A 20 -20.76 33.81 1.68
N PHE A 21 -20.74 35.11 2.00
CA PHE A 21 -19.56 35.97 1.85
C PHE A 21 -18.36 35.46 2.70
N ALA A 22 -18.63 34.99 3.92
CA ALA A 22 -17.59 34.44 4.79
C ALA A 22 -16.99 33.13 4.23
N GLN A 23 -17.80 32.27 3.65
CA GLN A 23 -17.34 31.04 3.02
C GLN A 23 -16.49 31.32 1.77
N ASP A 24 -16.92 32.27 0.92
CA ASP A 24 -16.15 32.67 -0.26
C ASP A 24 -14.77 33.25 0.13
N ALA A 25 -14.71 34.01 1.22
CA ALA A 25 -13.43 34.53 1.74
C ALA A 25 -12.48 33.43 2.21
N VAL A 26 -13.00 32.37 2.90
CA VAL A 26 -12.19 31.21 3.32
C VAL A 26 -11.67 30.44 2.12
N VAL A 27 -12.52 30.19 1.11
CA VAL A 27 -12.11 29.48 -0.12
C VAL A 27 -11.01 30.24 -0.87
N LYS A 28 -11.17 31.60 -1.02
CA LYS A 28 -10.13 32.44 -1.62
C LYS A 28 -8.81 32.34 -0.87
N LYS A 29 -8.86 32.32 0.46
CA LYS A 29 -7.67 32.17 1.29
C LYS A 29 -7.03 30.78 1.16
N ILE A 30 -7.81 29.71 1.02
CA ILE A 30 -7.30 28.36 0.73
C ILE A 30 -6.55 28.36 -0.60
N ILE A 31 -7.12 28.97 -1.66
CA ILE A 31 -6.49 29.08 -2.97
C ILE A 31 -5.18 29.90 -2.89
N GLU A 32 -5.17 30.99 -2.13
CA GLU A 32 -3.97 31.81 -1.90
C GLU A 32 -2.88 30.98 -1.20
N ILE A 33 -3.20 30.29 -0.11
CA ILE A 33 -2.25 29.43 0.62
C ILE A 33 -1.74 28.34 -0.32
N GLY A 34 -2.63 27.69 -1.10
CA GLY A 34 -2.26 26.68 -2.07
C GLY A 34 -1.24 27.15 -3.11
N LYS A 35 -1.26 28.45 -3.47
CA LYS A 35 -0.34 29.06 -4.45
C LYS A 35 0.95 29.59 -3.84
N THR A 36 0.93 30.04 -2.59
CA THR A 36 2.05 30.82 -2.01
C THR A 36 2.71 30.16 -0.81
N ASP A 37 2.06 29.19 -0.17
CA ASP A 37 2.54 28.55 1.06
C ASP A 37 2.08 27.09 1.13
N ASN A 38 2.17 26.37 0.03
CA ASN A 38 1.86 24.94 -0.01
C ASN A 38 3.02 24.12 0.56
N GLN A 39 2.72 23.23 1.50
CA GLN A 39 3.71 22.42 2.21
C GLN A 39 3.59 20.91 1.89
N VAL A 40 2.77 20.53 0.91
CA VAL A 40 2.51 19.12 0.61
C VAL A 40 3.78 18.34 0.33
N MET A 41 4.69 18.89 -0.47
CA MET A 41 5.95 18.23 -0.79
C MET A 41 6.89 18.13 0.41
N HIS A 42 6.87 19.11 1.31
CA HIS A 42 7.60 19.04 2.58
C HIS A 42 7.06 17.90 3.47
N GLN A 43 5.75 17.74 3.55
CA GLN A 43 5.12 16.67 4.33
C GLN A 43 5.46 15.29 3.74
N ILE A 44 5.39 15.16 2.40
CA ILE A 44 5.78 13.92 1.71
C ILE A 44 7.28 13.65 1.91
N ASP A 45 8.15 14.66 1.85
CA ASP A 45 9.59 14.52 2.10
C ASP A 45 9.88 13.94 3.50
N ILE A 46 9.25 14.49 4.53
CA ILE A 46 9.41 13.97 5.90
C ILE A 46 8.92 12.54 5.99
N LEU A 47 7.71 12.26 5.47
CA LEU A 47 7.10 10.95 5.53
C LEU A 47 7.97 9.88 4.85
N THR A 48 8.53 10.19 3.70
CA THR A 48 9.22 9.23 2.84
C THR A 48 10.73 9.19 3.06
N ASN A 49 11.40 10.35 3.17
CA ASN A 49 12.85 10.40 3.24
C ASN A 49 13.41 10.38 4.68
N ARG A 50 12.57 10.63 5.70
CA ARG A 50 12.99 10.55 7.11
C ARG A 50 12.46 9.32 7.82
N PHE A 51 11.22 8.91 7.56
CA PHE A 51 10.68 7.67 8.11
C PHE A 51 10.88 6.49 7.16
N GLY A 52 10.66 6.69 5.85
CA GLY A 52 10.86 5.67 4.84
C GLY A 52 9.69 4.70 4.73
N GLY A 53 9.99 3.47 4.29
CA GLY A 53 9.05 2.38 4.27
C GLY A 53 8.54 2.05 5.67
N ARG A 54 7.24 1.87 5.82
CA ARG A 54 6.56 1.87 7.14
C ARG A 54 5.47 0.83 7.24
N PRO A 55 5.84 -0.47 7.15
CA PRO A 55 4.85 -1.53 7.41
C PRO A 55 4.35 -1.42 8.86
N ILE A 56 3.12 -1.85 9.13
CA ILE A 56 2.60 -1.86 10.50
C ILE A 56 3.53 -2.66 11.42
N GLY A 57 3.68 -2.20 12.68
CA GLY A 57 4.59 -2.82 13.65
C GLY A 57 6.06 -2.50 13.45
N SER A 58 6.42 -1.64 12.48
CA SER A 58 7.76 -1.07 12.37
C SER A 58 7.92 0.20 13.21
N ASP A 59 9.16 0.54 13.57
CA ASP A 59 9.45 1.81 14.23
C ASP A 59 9.17 2.99 13.31
N ALA A 60 9.34 2.84 12.00
CA ALA A 60 9.03 3.86 11.01
C ALA A 60 7.54 4.21 11.00
N PHE A 61 6.65 3.22 11.07
CA PHE A 61 5.20 3.44 11.15
C PHE A 61 4.81 4.19 12.44
N GLU A 62 5.30 3.73 13.59
CA GLU A 62 5.02 4.35 14.88
C GLU A 62 5.50 5.81 14.93
N ASN A 63 6.73 6.07 14.49
CA ASN A 63 7.29 7.42 14.44
C ASN A 63 6.55 8.34 13.48
N ALA A 64 6.10 7.84 12.33
CA ALA A 64 5.31 8.61 11.37
C ALA A 64 3.93 8.97 11.96
N ALA A 65 3.26 8.02 12.63
CA ALA A 65 1.99 8.26 13.29
C ALA A 65 2.11 9.32 14.41
N GLU A 66 3.15 9.24 15.25
CA GLU A 66 3.40 10.23 16.29
C GLU A 66 3.78 11.61 15.71
N TRP A 67 4.53 11.64 14.60
CA TRP A 67 4.84 12.89 13.90
C TRP A 67 3.56 13.54 13.38
N MET A 68 2.67 12.80 12.72
CA MET A 68 1.39 13.33 12.26
C MET A 68 0.56 13.91 13.41
N VAL A 69 0.53 13.26 14.57
CA VAL A 69 -0.15 13.78 15.78
C VAL A 69 0.44 15.13 16.20
N ARG A 70 1.76 15.27 16.18
CA ARG A 70 2.43 16.54 16.52
C ARG A 70 2.11 17.65 15.52
N GLU A 71 2.15 17.35 14.23
CA GLU A 71 1.83 18.30 13.16
C GLU A 71 0.38 18.79 13.26
N TYR A 72 -0.59 17.88 13.35
CA TYR A 72 -2.00 18.25 13.49
C TYR A 72 -2.27 19.10 14.75
N LYS A 73 -1.66 18.75 15.88
CA LYS A 73 -1.75 19.59 17.11
C LYS A 73 -1.16 20.97 16.90
N SER A 74 -0.03 21.08 16.20
CA SER A 74 0.63 22.35 15.94
C SER A 74 -0.24 23.27 15.08
N TRP A 75 -1.08 22.70 14.20
CA TRP A 75 -2.05 23.45 13.39
C TRP A 75 -3.37 23.70 14.11
N GLY A 76 -3.55 23.19 15.33
CA GLY A 76 -4.73 23.41 16.16
C GLY A 76 -5.89 22.45 15.91
N LEU A 77 -5.64 21.30 15.29
CA LEU A 77 -6.64 20.24 15.18
C LEU A 77 -6.72 19.41 16.46
N ASP A 78 -7.90 18.88 16.72
CA ASP A 78 -8.09 17.77 17.64
C ASP A 78 -7.57 16.49 17.00
N VAL A 79 -6.71 15.73 17.68
CA VAL A 79 -6.11 14.52 17.09
C VAL A 79 -5.91 13.44 18.15
N LYS A 80 -6.15 12.19 17.75
CA LYS A 80 -5.92 11.00 18.57
C LYS A 80 -5.28 9.88 17.75
N LEU A 81 -4.54 9.03 18.45
CA LEU A 81 -4.22 7.67 17.99
C LEU A 81 -5.36 6.75 18.47
N GLU A 82 -5.97 6.03 17.53
CA GLU A 82 -7.03 5.08 17.83
C GLU A 82 -6.53 3.67 17.54
N GLU A 83 -6.47 2.83 18.58
CA GLU A 83 -6.02 1.44 18.43
C GLU A 83 -6.88 0.72 17.39
N ALA A 84 -6.23 0.19 16.36
CA ALA A 84 -6.87 -0.53 15.26
C ALA A 84 -6.65 -2.05 15.33
N GLY A 85 -5.66 -2.48 16.11
CA GLY A 85 -5.38 -3.89 16.32
C GLY A 85 -3.96 -4.14 16.80
N SER A 86 -3.55 -5.40 16.73
CA SER A 86 -2.19 -5.82 17.04
C SER A 86 -1.73 -6.93 16.10
N ILE A 87 -0.43 -7.01 15.86
CA ILE A 87 0.22 -8.09 15.12
C ILE A 87 1.17 -8.86 16.05
N PRO A 88 1.37 -10.16 15.81
CA PRO A 88 2.14 -11.02 16.73
C PRO A 88 3.63 -10.66 16.81
N VAL A 89 4.21 -10.11 15.74
CA VAL A 89 5.59 -9.67 15.67
C VAL A 89 5.69 -8.36 14.89
N GLY A 90 6.60 -7.48 15.28
CA GLY A 90 6.98 -6.31 14.49
C GLY A 90 8.21 -6.59 13.63
N PHE A 91 8.47 -5.70 12.67
CA PHE A 91 9.56 -5.85 11.71
C PHE A 91 10.20 -4.50 11.37
N ASN A 92 11.52 -4.48 11.33
CA ASN A 92 12.30 -3.36 10.85
C ASN A 92 13.29 -3.85 9.79
N ARG A 93 13.19 -3.31 8.59
CA ARG A 93 14.20 -3.51 7.56
C ARG A 93 15.45 -2.70 7.91
N GLY A 94 16.59 -3.36 7.95
CA GLY A 94 17.89 -2.72 7.98
C GLY A 94 18.53 -2.64 6.60
N PRO A 95 19.77 -2.14 6.50
CA PRO A 95 20.52 -2.13 5.26
C PRO A 95 20.78 -3.55 4.75
N TRP A 96 20.85 -3.70 3.44
CA TRP A 96 21.21 -4.96 2.79
C TRP A 96 22.25 -4.74 1.69
N PHE A 97 23.11 -5.71 1.54
CA PHE A 97 24.17 -5.72 0.56
C PHE A 97 24.44 -7.16 0.10
N GLY A 98 24.79 -7.32 -1.16
CA GLY A 98 25.21 -8.60 -1.70
C GLY A 98 26.19 -8.42 -2.86
N ARG A 99 27.06 -9.40 -3.06
CA ARG A 99 27.98 -9.44 -4.19
C ARG A 99 28.34 -10.85 -4.61
N LEU A 100 28.64 -10.99 -5.88
CA LEU A 100 29.32 -12.15 -6.43
C LEU A 100 30.84 -11.96 -6.23
N ILE A 101 31.51 -13.01 -5.77
CA ILE A 101 32.96 -13.05 -5.52
C ILE A 101 33.59 -14.13 -6.41
N GLY A 102 34.61 -13.74 -7.18
CA GLY A 102 35.31 -14.59 -8.11
C GLY A 102 35.64 -13.85 -9.40
N GLU A 103 35.83 -14.59 -10.47
CA GLU A 103 35.90 -14.01 -11.80
C GLU A 103 34.60 -13.29 -12.13
N ASN A 104 34.68 -12.05 -12.62
CA ASN A 104 33.53 -11.16 -12.84
C ASN A 104 32.77 -10.72 -11.56
N SER A 105 33.51 -10.45 -10.49
CA SER A 105 32.92 -9.90 -9.26
C SER A 105 32.04 -8.69 -9.54
N MET A 106 30.82 -8.70 -9.00
CA MET A 106 29.85 -7.60 -9.18
C MET A 106 28.95 -7.45 -7.95
N PRO A 107 28.45 -6.25 -7.65
CA PRO A 107 27.38 -6.06 -6.68
C PRO A 107 26.10 -6.73 -7.19
N LEU A 108 25.28 -7.22 -6.27
CA LEU A 108 24.01 -7.85 -6.59
C LEU A 108 22.86 -6.86 -6.34
N HIS A 109 21.96 -6.79 -7.31
CA HIS A 109 20.73 -6.05 -7.24
C HIS A 109 19.61 -7.00 -6.79
N PHE A 110 19.16 -6.84 -5.55
CA PHE A 110 18.17 -7.73 -4.94
C PHE A 110 17.37 -7.03 -3.86
N VAL A 111 16.26 -7.65 -3.49
CA VAL A 111 15.45 -7.25 -2.34
C VAL A 111 15.08 -8.49 -1.53
N THR A 112 14.57 -8.29 -0.31
CA THR A 112 14.00 -9.34 0.52
C THR A 112 12.57 -8.99 0.87
N PRO A 113 11.62 -9.94 0.89
CA PRO A 113 10.27 -9.65 1.37
C PRO A 113 10.26 -9.16 2.81
N SER A 114 9.28 -8.32 3.15
CA SER A 114 9.08 -7.88 4.53
C SER A 114 8.72 -9.07 5.44
N TYR A 115 9.05 -8.97 6.71
CA TYR A 115 8.86 -10.05 7.71
C TYR A 115 9.63 -11.34 7.37
N THR A 116 10.76 -11.23 6.66
CA THR A 116 11.70 -12.33 6.45
C THR A 116 13.02 -12.08 7.16
N SER A 117 13.70 -13.16 7.53
CA SER A 117 14.96 -13.07 8.29
C SER A 117 16.09 -12.50 7.47
N GLY A 118 17.00 -11.81 8.15
CA GLY A 118 18.29 -11.41 7.63
C GLY A 118 19.35 -12.51 7.75
N THR A 119 20.57 -12.13 7.42
CA THR A 119 21.75 -12.98 7.60
C THR A 119 22.28 -12.89 9.03
N LYS A 120 23.04 -13.90 9.47
CA LYS A 120 23.74 -13.91 10.77
C LYS A 120 25.10 -13.17 10.66
N GLY A 121 25.06 -11.87 10.32
CA GLY A 121 26.21 -11.09 9.90
C GLY A 121 26.52 -11.30 8.42
N VAL A 122 27.71 -10.95 7.98
CA VAL A 122 28.18 -11.25 6.61
C VAL A 122 28.29 -12.76 6.43
N GLN A 123 27.55 -13.30 5.48
CA GLN A 123 27.58 -14.75 5.16
C GLN A 123 28.03 -14.94 3.71
N ARG A 124 29.00 -15.83 3.55
CA ARG A 124 29.60 -16.16 2.27
C ARG A 124 29.53 -17.66 2.02
N GLY A 125 29.15 -18.06 0.82
CA GLY A 125 29.01 -19.46 0.48
C GLY A 125 28.95 -19.74 -1.02
N HIS A 126 29.17 -21.00 -1.35
CA HIS A 126 28.99 -21.51 -2.70
C HIS A 126 27.50 -21.59 -3.06
N VAL A 127 27.22 -21.79 -4.36
CA VAL A 127 25.87 -21.76 -4.90
C VAL A 127 25.47 -23.11 -5.44
N LEU A 128 24.23 -23.51 -5.14
CA LEU A 128 23.60 -24.72 -5.67
C LEU A 128 22.27 -24.36 -6.33
N ILE A 129 21.81 -25.20 -7.26
CA ILE A 129 20.45 -25.17 -7.78
C ILE A 129 19.63 -26.18 -6.97
N GLU A 130 18.38 -25.83 -6.62
CA GLU A 130 17.50 -26.70 -5.84
C GLU A 130 17.27 -28.07 -6.50
N PRO A 131 17.11 -29.14 -5.72
CA PRO A 131 16.80 -30.48 -6.24
C PRO A 131 15.33 -30.55 -6.68
N ARG A 132 15.07 -31.35 -7.71
CA ARG A 132 13.72 -31.59 -8.26
C ARG A 132 13.21 -32.99 -7.93
N THR A 133 14.11 -33.90 -7.51
CA THR A 133 13.80 -35.30 -7.18
C THR A 133 14.47 -35.70 -5.88
N ASP A 134 13.99 -36.82 -5.29
CA ASP A 134 14.58 -37.39 -4.06
C ASP A 134 16.02 -37.80 -4.29
N GLU A 135 16.37 -38.32 -5.48
CA GLU A 135 17.71 -38.70 -5.86
C GLU A 135 18.65 -37.50 -5.96
N GLU A 136 18.19 -36.42 -6.61
CA GLU A 136 18.96 -35.16 -6.69
C GLU A 136 19.20 -34.59 -5.29
N PHE A 137 18.16 -34.59 -4.41
CA PHE A 137 18.32 -34.16 -3.02
C PHE A 137 19.35 -35.01 -2.27
N ALA A 138 19.26 -36.37 -2.36
CA ALA A 138 20.18 -37.26 -1.70
C ALA A 138 21.64 -37.05 -2.14
N GLN A 139 21.86 -36.82 -3.44
CA GLN A 139 23.20 -36.56 -4.01
C GLN A 139 23.79 -35.23 -3.54
N MET A 140 22.98 -34.20 -3.36
CA MET A 140 23.47 -32.88 -2.98
C MET A 140 23.47 -32.62 -1.48
N LYS A 141 22.81 -33.45 -0.66
CA LYS A 141 22.61 -33.24 0.78
C LYS A 141 23.90 -32.88 1.53
N GLY A 142 25.00 -33.54 1.23
CA GLY A 142 26.30 -33.27 1.87
C GLY A 142 26.92 -31.90 1.50
N ARG A 143 26.41 -31.24 0.47
CA ARG A 143 26.88 -29.92 -0.03
C ARG A 143 25.96 -28.75 0.37
N LEU A 144 24.79 -29.03 0.95
CA LEU A 144 23.80 -27.98 1.29
C LEU A 144 24.28 -27.09 2.43
N LYS A 145 25.06 -27.64 3.38
CA LYS A 145 25.57 -26.85 4.50
C LYS A 145 26.46 -25.69 3.99
N GLY A 146 26.08 -24.48 4.33
CA GLY A 146 26.80 -23.27 3.92
C GLY A 146 26.62 -22.88 2.46
N ALA A 147 25.60 -23.39 1.78
CA ALA A 147 25.26 -23.04 0.41
C ALA A 147 24.16 -21.97 0.34
N TRP A 148 24.23 -21.12 -0.65
CA TRP A 148 23.10 -20.36 -1.18
C TRP A 148 22.38 -21.22 -2.23
N VAL A 149 21.04 -21.27 -2.20
CA VAL A 149 20.29 -22.16 -3.10
C VAL A 149 19.43 -21.33 -4.06
N LEU A 150 19.68 -21.48 -5.36
CA LEU A 150 18.82 -20.95 -6.41
C LEU A 150 17.58 -21.81 -6.49
N ILE A 151 16.40 -21.19 -6.33
CA ILE A 151 15.11 -21.87 -6.44
C ILE A 151 14.38 -21.52 -7.73
N SER A 152 13.50 -22.42 -8.18
CA SER A 152 12.77 -22.33 -9.43
C SER A 152 11.71 -21.22 -9.42
N GLY A 153 11.20 -20.94 -10.60
CA GLY A 153 10.13 -19.96 -10.82
C GLY A 153 10.59 -18.50 -10.73
N THR A 154 9.71 -17.62 -11.16
CA THR A 154 9.89 -16.16 -11.10
C THR A 154 9.06 -15.59 -9.94
N SER A 155 9.70 -14.86 -9.05
CA SER A 155 9.02 -14.22 -7.92
C SER A 155 8.22 -13.00 -8.38
N ARG A 156 7.05 -12.82 -7.78
CA ARG A 156 6.27 -11.57 -7.85
C ARG A 156 6.42 -10.72 -6.59
N GLY A 157 7.47 -10.99 -5.78
CA GLY A 157 7.76 -10.25 -4.56
C GLY A 157 7.29 -10.93 -3.26
N PHE A 158 6.46 -11.97 -3.34
CA PHE A 158 6.02 -12.70 -2.16
C PHE A 158 7.12 -13.57 -1.56
N PRO A 159 7.15 -13.73 -0.23
CA PRO A 159 8.07 -14.66 0.40
C PRO A 159 7.74 -16.12 0.02
N ILE A 160 8.72 -17.00 0.20
CA ILE A 160 8.52 -18.44 0.07
C ILE A 160 7.45 -18.88 1.07
N ASP A 161 6.41 -19.56 0.59
CA ASP A 161 5.34 -20.08 1.46
C ASP A 161 5.85 -21.25 2.29
N HIS A 162 6.10 -21.03 3.57
CA HIS A 162 6.52 -22.04 4.56
C HIS A 162 5.38 -22.48 5.49
N SER A 163 4.12 -22.14 5.15
CA SER A 163 2.93 -22.59 5.87
C SER A 163 2.69 -24.10 5.74
N ALA A 164 1.84 -24.64 6.60
CA ALA A 164 1.40 -26.05 6.50
C ALA A 164 0.72 -26.35 5.14
N ALA A 165 0.03 -25.37 4.55
CA ALA A 165 -0.55 -25.50 3.21
C ALA A 165 0.56 -25.57 2.14
N GLY A 166 1.59 -24.73 2.25
CA GLY A 166 2.77 -24.78 1.38
C GLY A 166 3.50 -26.11 1.45
N ASP A 167 3.70 -26.65 2.66
CA ASP A 167 4.32 -27.96 2.86
C ASP A 167 3.47 -29.10 2.28
N SER A 168 2.16 -29.03 2.44
CA SER A 168 1.24 -29.99 1.85
C SER A 168 1.29 -29.98 0.32
N LEU A 169 1.37 -28.78 -0.28
CA LEU A 169 1.55 -28.64 -1.73
C LEU A 169 2.87 -29.23 -2.20
N ARG A 170 3.99 -28.96 -1.52
CA ARG A 170 5.31 -29.54 -1.83
C ARG A 170 5.28 -31.07 -1.77
N SER A 171 4.66 -31.62 -0.72
CA SER A 171 4.51 -33.08 -0.56
C SER A 171 3.74 -33.70 -1.72
N LYS A 172 2.63 -33.05 -2.15
CA LYS A 172 1.85 -33.47 -3.32
C LYS A 172 2.69 -33.43 -4.61
N ILE A 173 3.41 -32.35 -4.85
CA ILE A 173 4.26 -32.21 -6.05
C ILE A 173 5.39 -33.26 -6.05
N LYS A 174 6.02 -33.54 -4.91
CA LYS A 174 7.02 -34.63 -4.80
C LYS A 174 6.44 -35.98 -5.21
N GLU A 175 5.22 -36.31 -4.76
CA GLU A 175 4.55 -37.57 -5.13
C GLU A 175 4.22 -37.62 -6.61
N GLU A 176 3.68 -36.53 -7.18
CA GLU A 176 3.40 -36.43 -8.62
C GLU A 176 4.68 -36.57 -9.45
N ASN A 177 5.80 -36.02 -8.99
CA ASN A 177 7.08 -36.15 -9.68
C ASN A 177 7.63 -37.59 -9.61
N ARG A 178 7.42 -38.32 -8.52
CA ARG A 178 7.76 -39.74 -8.45
C ARG A 178 7.00 -40.58 -9.47
N GLU A 179 5.70 -40.29 -9.63
CA GLU A 179 4.89 -40.97 -10.67
C GLU A 179 5.31 -40.57 -12.10
N ILE A 180 5.71 -39.32 -12.32
CA ILE A 180 6.27 -38.89 -13.61
C ILE A 180 7.58 -39.61 -13.91
N LEU A 181 8.47 -39.76 -12.93
CA LEU A 181 9.74 -40.48 -13.10
C LEU A 181 9.51 -41.96 -13.48
N LYS A 182 8.59 -42.67 -12.80
CA LYS A 182 8.22 -44.05 -13.17
C LYS A 182 7.72 -44.13 -14.61
N LYS A 183 6.85 -43.23 -15.03
CA LYS A 183 6.35 -43.16 -16.43
C LYS A 183 7.49 -42.87 -17.41
N ASN A 184 8.42 -42.03 -17.05
CA ASN A 184 9.59 -41.72 -17.87
C ASN A 184 10.53 -42.94 -18.02
N GLU A 185 10.66 -43.76 -17.00
CA GLU A 185 11.39 -45.06 -17.09
C GLU A 185 10.69 -46.00 -18.07
N GLU A 186 9.36 -46.08 -18.04
CA GLU A 186 8.59 -46.87 -19.00
C GLU A 186 8.74 -46.32 -20.43
N ILE A 187 8.70 -45.01 -20.62
CA ILE A 187 8.95 -44.38 -21.92
C ILE A 187 10.36 -44.65 -22.39
N TRP A 188 11.37 -44.56 -21.52
CA TRP A 188 12.74 -44.90 -21.88
C TRP A 188 12.88 -46.37 -22.33
N ALA A 189 12.29 -47.28 -21.58
CA ALA A 189 12.32 -48.71 -21.90
C ALA A 189 11.62 -49.00 -23.23
N HIS A 190 10.47 -48.35 -23.48
CA HIS A 190 9.75 -48.45 -24.73
C HIS A 190 10.58 -47.91 -25.91
N ASN A 191 11.11 -46.71 -25.84
CA ASN A 191 11.92 -46.05 -26.86
C ASN A 191 13.15 -46.91 -27.21
N ARG A 192 13.79 -47.47 -26.18
CA ARG A 192 14.95 -48.37 -26.37
C ARG A 192 14.58 -49.67 -27.06
N LYS A 193 13.38 -50.21 -26.79
CA LYS A 193 12.92 -51.50 -27.38
C LYS A 193 12.40 -51.33 -28.79
N THR A 194 11.71 -50.26 -29.08
CA THR A 194 11.00 -50.10 -30.35
C THR A 194 11.73 -49.20 -31.36
N GLY A 195 12.66 -48.37 -30.88
CA GLY A 195 13.28 -47.30 -31.69
C GLY A 195 12.39 -46.10 -31.94
N GLU A 196 11.19 -46.04 -31.32
CA GLU A 196 10.31 -44.88 -31.33
C GLU A 196 10.85 -43.76 -30.41
N HIS A 197 10.50 -42.49 -30.69
CA HIS A 197 10.84 -41.34 -29.89
C HIS A 197 9.57 -40.78 -29.19
N LYS A 198 9.12 -41.45 -28.12
CA LYS A 198 8.14 -40.85 -27.23
C LYS A 198 8.81 -39.80 -26.33
N GLU A 199 8.20 -38.62 -26.24
CA GLU A 199 8.71 -37.54 -25.40
C GLU A 199 8.58 -37.90 -23.90
N TYR A 200 9.60 -37.50 -23.10
CA TYR A 200 9.53 -37.61 -21.66
C TYR A 200 8.58 -36.56 -21.06
N LEU A 201 7.87 -36.96 -20.01
CA LEU A 201 7.04 -36.04 -19.23
C LEU A 201 7.94 -35.10 -18.43
N LYS A 202 7.58 -33.83 -18.39
CA LYS A 202 8.28 -32.81 -17.60
C LYS A 202 7.91 -32.94 -16.13
N LEU A 203 8.91 -32.83 -15.24
CA LEU A 203 8.67 -32.71 -13.81
C LEU A 203 7.94 -31.42 -13.51
N LYS A 204 7.07 -31.46 -12.50
CA LYS A 204 6.41 -30.27 -11.97
C LYS A 204 7.40 -29.47 -11.11
N GLU A 205 7.38 -28.16 -11.27
CA GLU A 205 8.21 -27.25 -10.51
C GLU A 205 7.39 -26.62 -9.38
N GLN A 206 8.03 -26.46 -8.23
CA GLN A 206 7.52 -25.73 -7.08
C GLN A 206 8.71 -25.05 -6.40
N PRO A 207 8.74 -23.72 -6.29
CA PRO A 207 9.83 -23.02 -5.63
C PRO A 207 10.08 -23.54 -4.20
N GLY A 208 11.32 -23.91 -3.92
CA GLY A 208 11.69 -24.50 -2.64
C GLY A 208 11.04 -25.86 -2.40
N LEU A 209 11.01 -26.75 -3.38
CA LEU A 209 10.35 -28.07 -3.30
C LEU A 209 10.82 -28.88 -2.08
N TYR A 210 12.09 -28.77 -1.71
CA TYR A 210 12.70 -29.37 -0.53
C TYR A 210 13.05 -28.34 0.55
N TYR A 211 12.22 -27.30 0.72
CA TYR A 211 12.49 -26.14 1.57
C TYR A 211 12.93 -26.53 2.98
N ARG A 212 12.14 -27.36 3.68
CA ARG A 212 12.43 -27.74 5.08
C ARG A 212 13.69 -28.59 5.18
N GLU A 213 13.81 -29.56 4.31
CA GLU A 213 14.97 -30.47 4.30
C GLU A 213 16.26 -29.72 3.98
N MET A 214 16.20 -28.69 3.12
CA MET A 214 17.35 -27.82 2.84
C MET A 214 17.69 -26.91 4.03
N CYS A 215 16.68 -26.36 4.72
CA CYS A 215 16.90 -25.62 5.97
C CYS A 215 17.56 -26.48 7.04
N GLU A 216 17.06 -27.70 7.26
CA GLU A 216 17.63 -28.67 8.20
C GLU A 216 19.07 -29.08 7.83
N ALA A 217 19.39 -29.11 6.54
CA ALA A 217 20.74 -29.38 6.05
C ALA A 217 21.71 -28.21 6.20
N GLY A 218 21.22 -27.02 6.63
CA GLY A 218 22.03 -25.87 6.97
C GLY A 218 22.40 -24.96 5.80
N VAL A 219 21.48 -24.74 4.86
CA VAL A 219 21.64 -23.71 3.81
C VAL A 219 21.75 -22.32 4.41
N LEU A 220 22.42 -21.41 3.72
CA LEU A 220 22.52 -19.99 4.12
C LEU A 220 21.25 -19.21 3.81
N GLY A 221 20.54 -19.56 2.75
CA GLY A 221 19.30 -18.94 2.31
C GLY A 221 18.93 -19.33 0.89
N PHE A 222 17.81 -18.75 0.43
CA PHE A 222 17.23 -19.04 -0.87
C PHE A 222 17.24 -17.81 -1.76
N ILE A 223 17.51 -18.02 -3.04
CA ILE A 223 17.57 -16.97 -4.05
C ILE A 223 16.60 -17.33 -5.17
N GLN A 224 15.66 -16.44 -5.46
CA GLN A 224 14.69 -16.60 -6.54
C GLN A 224 14.83 -15.45 -7.54
N SER A 225 14.68 -15.76 -8.83
CA SER A 225 14.62 -14.77 -9.89
C SER A 225 13.43 -13.82 -9.71
N ALA A 226 13.63 -12.53 -9.94
CA ALA A 226 12.57 -11.54 -9.91
C ALA A 226 12.76 -10.52 -11.06
N PRO A 227 11.66 -10.10 -11.72
CA PRO A 227 11.73 -9.08 -12.76
C PRO A 227 12.05 -7.71 -12.16
N VAL A 228 12.69 -6.86 -12.96
CA VAL A 228 12.98 -5.46 -12.61
C VAL A 228 11.86 -4.57 -13.16
N PRO A 229 11.31 -3.61 -12.37
CA PRO A 229 11.71 -3.24 -11.00
C PRO A 229 11.35 -4.30 -9.96
N LEU A 230 12.24 -4.45 -8.96
CA LEU A 230 12.07 -5.48 -7.95
C LEU A 230 10.92 -5.16 -7.00
N ARG A 231 10.08 -6.16 -6.73
CA ARG A 231 9.00 -6.11 -5.73
C ARG A 231 9.37 -6.89 -4.49
N ALA A 232 9.00 -6.37 -3.33
CA ALA A 232 9.10 -7.10 -2.07
C ALA A 232 7.81 -6.91 -1.27
N LEU A 233 7.06 -7.98 -1.18
CA LEU A 233 5.80 -8.05 -0.47
C LEU A 233 5.99 -8.78 0.87
N TYR A 234 4.91 -9.14 1.54
CA TYR A 234 4.93 -9.98 2.74
C TYR A 234 3.84 -11.07 2.63
N ASP A 235 3.93 -12.09 3.46
CA ASP A 235 2.86 -13.09 3.57
C ASP A 235 1.87 -12.63 4.66
N ARG A 236 0.67 -12.20 4.26
CA ARG A 236 -0.41 -11.82 5.19
C ARG A 236 -0.67 -12.88 6.26
N ARG A 237 -0.63 -14.16 5.86
CA ARG A 237 -0.85 -15.28 6.77
C ARG A 237 0.20 -15.35 7.88
N LEU A 238 1.43 -14.90 7.61
CA LEU A 238 2.50 -14.84 8.61
C LEU A 238 2.18 -13.79 9.69
N VAL A 239 1.65 -12.64 9.29
CA VAL A 239 1.36 -11.50 10.17
C VAL A 239 0.01 -11.66 10.88
N GLU A 240 -1.00 -12.15 10.17
CA GLU A 240 -2.38 -12.31 10.66
C GLU A 240 -2.62 -13.63 11.40
N ASN A 241 -1.71 -14.60 11.27
CA ASN A 241 -1.87 -15.91 11.91
C ASN A 241 -1.60 -15.81 13.42
N PRO A 242 -2.59 -16.10 14.28
CA PRO A 242 -2.41 -16.05 15.74
C PRO A 242 -1.38 -17.06 16.27
N ASN A 243 -1.00 -18.06 15.48
CA ASN A 243 0.05 -19.02 15.82
C ASN A 243 1.46 -18.54 15.41
N THR A 244 1.58 -17.43 14.70
CA THR A 244 2.88 -16.81 14.41
C THR A 244 3.41 -16.22 15.71
N THR A 245 4.64 -16.60 16.06
CA THR A 245 5.35 -16.10 17.24
C THR A 245 6.74 -15.67 16.83
N PHE A 246 7.40 -14.93 17.70
CA PHE A 246 8.79 -14.54 17.49
C PHE A 246 9.71 -15.76 17.24
N ASP A 247 9.41 -16.90 17.88
CA ASP A 247 10.26 -18.09 17.85
C ASP A 247 10.05 -18.99 16.62
N ASN A 248 8.98 -18.78 15.83
CA ASN A 248 8.67 -19.63 14.68
C ASN A 248 8.83 -18.95 13.31
N ILE A 249 9.48 -17.78 13.29
CA ILE A 249 9.86 -17.09 12.05
C ILE A 249 10.98 -17.88 11.37
N PRO A 250 10.96 -18.02 10.02
CA PRO A 250 12.03 -18.68 9.29
C PRO A 250 13.39 -18.06 9.58
N GLU A 251 14.41 -18.89 9.83
CA GLU A 251 15.75 -18.40 10.20
C GLU A 251 16.65 -18.02 9.01
N VAL A 252 16.27 -18.41 7.80
CA VAL A 252 17.09 -18.21 6.59
C VAL A 252 16.55 -17.10 5.71
N PRO A 253 17.43 -16.28 5.10
CA PRO A 253 17.02 -15.23 4.18
C PRO A 253 16.30 -15.75 2.93
N ASP A 254 15.33 -14.97 2.49
CA ASP A 254 14.63 -15.12 1.22
C ASP A 254 15.00 -13.94 0.31
N ILE A 255 15.74 -14.20 -0.76
CA ILE A 255 16.32 -13.18 -1.65
C ILE A 255 15.60 -13.22 -3.00
N LYS A 256 15.11 -12.07 -3.43
CA LYS A 256 14.57 -11.85 -4.77
C LYS A 256 15.62 -11.11 -5.56
N LEU A 257 16.30 -11.82 -6.45
CA LEU A 257 17.44 -11.32 -7.23
C LEU A 257 16.99 -10.90 -8.62
N ASP A 258 17.51 -9.78 -9.09
CA ASP A 258 17.42 -9.34 -10.48
C ASP A 258 17.55 -10.50 -11.46
N GLU A 259 16.57 -10.66 -12.34
CA GLU A 259 16.46 -11.82 -13.26
C GLU A 259 17.67 -11.98 -14.18
N HIS A 260 18.30 -10.87 -14.58
CA HIS A 260 19.49 -10.93 -15.44
C HIS A 260 20.71 -11.44 -14.65
N GLN A 261 20.90 -10.97 -13.43
CA GLN A 261 21.96 -11.45 -12.55
C GLN A 261 21.73 -12.88 -12.10
N PHE A 262 20.45 -13.25 -11.84
CA PHE A 262 20.08 -14.63 -11.56
C PHE A 262 20.43 -15.57 -12.71
N ALA A 263 20.13 -15.19 -13.95
CA ALA A 263 20.47 -15.98 -15.14
C ALA A 263 21.97 -16.19 -15.29
N ILE A 264 22.77 -15.15 -15.08
CA ILE A 264 24.25 -15.23 -15.08
C ILE A 264 24.74 -16.22 -14.02
N ILE A 265 24.28 -16.08 -12.78
CA ILE A 265 24.70 -16.94 -11.67
C ILE A 265 24.28 -18.38 -11.91
N LYS A 266 23.05 -18.61 -12.39
CA LYS A 266 22.56 -19.95 -12.74
C LYS A 266 23.43 -20.61 -13.80
N GLN A 267 23.78 -19.89 -14.86
CA GLN A 267 24.68 -20.38 -15.90
C GLN A 267 26.06 -20.75 -15.30
N MET A 268 26.64 -19.91 -14.44
CA MET A 268 27.91 -20.20 -13.77
C MET A 268 27.86 -21.51 -12.95
N VAL A 269 26.74 -21.80 -12.27
CA VAL A 269 26.55 -23.05 -11.55
C VAL A 269 26.48 -24.25 -12.53
N GLU A 270 25.71 -24.11 -13.61
CA GLU A 270 25.56 -25.15 -14.63
C GLU A 270 26.90 -25.46 -15.35
N GLU A 271 27.72 -24.45 -15.57
CA GLU A 271 29.09 -24.56 -16.12
C GLU A 271 30.12 -25.04 -15.07
N ARG A 272 29.71 -25.25 -13.82
CA ARG A 272 30.58 -25.68 -12.69
C ARG A 272 31.74 -24.73 -12.43
N ARG A 273 31.53 -23.42 -12.64
CA ARG A 273 32.53 -22.40 -12.35
C ARG A 273 32.72 -22.25 -10.84
N THR A 274 33.92 -21.84 -10.43
CA THR A 274 34.25 -21.60 -9.02
C THR A 274 33.98 -20.12 -8.69
N PHE A 275 33.00 -19.87 -7.82
CA PHE A 275 32.62 -18.56 -7.31
C PHE A 275 31.86 -18.71 -6.00
N GLU A 276 31.61 -17.62 -5.31
CA GLU A 276 30.81 -17.56 -4.11
C GLU A 276 29.89 -16.33 -4.15
N LEU A 277 28.79 -16.38 -3.41
CA LEU A 277 27.98 -15.22 -3.11
C LEU A 277 28.15 -14.82 -1.65
N GLU A 278 28.19 -13.53 -1.42
CA GLU A 278 28.25 -12.92 -0.10
C GLU A 278 27.06 -12.01 0.09
N PHE A 279 26.35 -12.16 1.22
CA PHE A 279 25.24 -11.29 1.61
C PHE A 279 25.40 -10.83 3.05
N ASP A 280 24.97 -9.58 3.30
CA ASP A 280 24.77 -8.96 4.60
C ASP A 280 23.40 -8.28 4.63
N ILE A 281 22.41 -8.92 5.24
CA ILE A 281 21.02 -8.49 5.29
C ILE A 281 20.66 -8.28 6.75
N ARG A 282 20.33 -7.03 7.13
CA ARG A 282 20.14 -6.61 8.52
C ARG A 282 18.65 -6.41 8.87
N ASN A 283 17.83 -7.41 8.59
CA ASN A 283 16.42 -7.39 9.03
C ASN A 283 16.32 -7.71 10.53
N HIS A 284 15.42 -7.04 11.23
CA HIS A 284 15.21 -7.20 12.66
C HIS A 284 13.72 -7.38 12.98
N PHE A 285 13.41 -8.26 13.92
CA PHE A 285 12.06 -8.44 14.43
C PHE A 285 11.89 -7.77 15.79
N LYS A 286 10.67 -7.28 16.06
CA LYS A 286 10.27 -6.78 17.37
C LYS A 286 9.43 -7.84 18.07
N LEU A 287 9.73 -8.10 19.34
CA LEU A 287 8.92 -8.99 20.17
C LEU A 287 7.51 -8.41 20.31
N GLY A 288 6.51 -9.19 19.86
CA GLY A 288 5.11 -8.78 19.91
C GLY A 288 4.36 -9.30 21.14
N PRO A 289 3.04 -9.06 21.21
CA PRO A 289 2.22 -8.39 20.20
C PRO A 289 2.49 -6.88 20.11
N ILE A 290 2.51 -6.35 18.88
CA ILE A 290 2.68 -4.93 18.59
C ILE A 290 1.34 -4.32 18.21
N LYS A 291 0.88 -3.31 18.93
CA LYS A 291 -0.31 -2.53 18.61
C LYS A 291 -0.04 -1.58 17.46
N TYR A 292 -1.04 -1.38 16.60
CA TYR A 292 -1.01 -0.35 15.56
C TYR A 292 -2.25 0.53 15.64
N HIS A 293 -2.15 1.77 15.17
CA HIS A 293 -3.16 2.80 15.39
C HIS A 293 -3.49 3.55 14.10
N ASN A 294 -4.77 3.87 13.92
CA ASN A 294 -5.17 4.92 12.99
C ASN A 294 -4.83 6.28 13.60
N VAL A 295 -4.39 7.23 12.76
CA VAL A 295 -4.27 8.63 13.16
C VAL A 295 -5.55 9.36 12.73
N ILE A 296 -6.29 9.92 13.68
CA ILE A 296 -7.56 10.60 13.41
C ILE A 296 -7.47 12.04 13.89
N ALA A 297 -7.42 12.98 12.95
CA ALA A 297 -7.52 14.40 13.25
C ALA A 297 -8.89 14.95 12.87
N SER A 298 -9.34 16.03 13.50
CA SER A 298 -10.66 16.59 13.24
C SER A 298 -10.73 18.12 13.32
N ILE A 299 -11.58 18.69 12.44
CA ILE A 299 -12.10 20.04 12.57
C ILE A 299 -13.58 19.92 12.92
N LYS A 300 -13.92 20.21 14.18
CA LYS A 300 -15.27 20.03 14.70
C LYS A 300 -16.31 20.89 13.98
N GLY A 301 -17.43 20.28 13.65
CA GLY A 301 -18.56 20.95 13.01
C GLY A 301 -19.23 21.97 13.92
N SER A 302 -19.55 23.15 13.39
CA SER A 302 -20.17 24.25 14.13
C SER A 302 -21.68 24.11 14.28
N LYS A 303 -22.35 23.37 13.38
CA LYS A 303 -23.82 23.20 13.36
C LYS A 303 -24.25 21.74 13.50
N TYR A 304 -23.53 20.85 12.84
CA TYR A 304 -23.80 19.40 12.82
C TYR A 304 -22.55 18.63 13.23
N PRO A 305 -22.12 18.74 14.52
CA PRO A 305 -20.84 18.15 14.98
C PRO A 305 -20.80 16.62 14.92
N ASP A 306 -21.95 15.95 14.88
CA ASP A 306 -22.10 14.50 14.80
C ASP A 306 -22.38 13.98 13.37
N GLU A 307 -22.25 14.85 12.35
CA GLU A 307 -22.25 14.48 10.94
C GLU A 307 -20.85 14.71 10.37
N TYR A 308 -20.42 13.84 9.44
CA TYR A 308 -19.01 13.72 9.07
C TYR A 308 -18.76 13.83 7.58
N VAL A 309 -17.62 14.41 7.24
CA VAL A 309 -16.92 14.24 5.96
C VAL A 309 -15.56 13.65 6.29
N ILE A 310 -15.15 12.57 5.63
CA ILE A 310 -13.87 11.92 5.84
C ILE A 310 -12.95 12.21 4.66
N VAL A 311 -11.71 12.60 4.96
CA VAL A 311 -10.58 12.67 4.01
C VAL A 311 -9.56 11.67 4.51
N SER A 312 -9.11 10.76 3.67
CA SER A 312 -8.25 9.65 4.11
C SER A 312 -7.24 9.20 3.06
N GLY A 313 -6.26 8.48 3.56
CA GLY A 313 -5.29 7.65 2.88
C GLY A 313 -4.73 6.67 3.90
N HIS A 314 -3.86 5.73 3.49
CA HIS A 314 -3.20 4.84 4.44
C HIS A 314 -1.79 5.32 4.80
N LEU A 315 -1.41 5.07 6.04
CA LEU A 315 -0.12 5.51 6.55
C LEU A 315 0.99 4.51 6.28
N ASP A 316 0.67 3.23 6.33
CA ASP A 316 1.63 2.17 6.04
C ASP A 316 2.10 2.20 4.57
N ALA A 317 3.23 1.62 4.32
CA ALA A 317 3.82 1.47 2.99
C ALA A 317 4.83 0.33 3.02
N TYR A 318 5.03 -0.33 1.88
CA TYR A 318 6.07 -1.33 1.74
C TYR A 318 7.47 -0.73 1.96
N ASP A 319 8.32 -1.49 2.63
CA ASP A 319 9.65 -1.05 3.04
C ASP A 319 10.78 -1.42 2.07
N VAL A 320 10.43 -1.96 0.91
CA VAL A 320 11.36 -2.11 -0.22
C VAL A 320 11.77 -0.75 -0.79
N ALA A 321 10.90 0.24 -0.65
CA ALA A 321 11.12 1.64 -1.00
C ALA A 321 10.71 2.57 0.15
N THR A 322 10.23 3.76 -0.15
CA THR A 322 9.89 4.76 0.88
C THR A 322 8.42 5.12 0.94
N GLY A 323 7.57 4.51 0.11
CA GLY A 323 6.14 4.82 0.05
C GLY A 323 5.90 6.26 -0.43
N GLY A 324 6.60 6.66 -1.50
CA GLY A 324 6.54 8.02 -2.03
C GLY A 324 5.24 8.33 -2.73
N ILE A 325 4.71 7.33 -3.41
CA ILE A 325 3.43 7.37 -4.12
C ILE A 325 2.38 6.61 -3.34
N ASP A 326 2.69 5.38 -2.95
CA ASP A 326 1.79 4.45 -2.26
C ASP A 326 2.12 4.40 -0.74
N CYS A 327 1.48 5.15 0.19
CA CYS A 327 0.45 6.13 -0.12
C CYS A 327 0.87 7.58 0.23
N GLY A 328 2.10 7.99 -0.13
CA GLY A 328 2.57 9.37 0.09
C GLY A 328 1.68 10.41 -0.58
N THR A 329 1.16 10.09 -1.78
CA THR A 329 0.21 10.94 -2.54
C THR A 329 -1.18 11.01 -1.94
N GLY A 330 -1.53 10.12 -1.01
CA GLY A 330 -2.76 10.19 -0.22
C GLY A 330 -2.56 11.00 1.06
N ILE A 331 -1.54 10.67 1.84
CA ILE A 331 -1.28 11.28 3.15
C ILE A 331 -0.84 12.75 3.02
N GLY A 332 0.08 13.07 2.10
CA GLY A 332 0.56 14.44 1.93
C GLY A 332 -0.55 15.44 1.63
N PRO A 333 -1.34 15.26 0.56
CA PRO A 333 -2.47 16.13 0.26
C PRO A 333 -3.54 16.18 1.35
N MET A 334 -3.80 15.09 2.06
CA MET A 334 -4.72 15.05 3.20
C MET A 334 -4.23 15.95 4.34
N MET A 335 -2.96 15.81 4.74
CA MET A 335 -2.35 16.64 5.78
C MET A 335 -2.35 18.12 5.39
N GLU A 336 -1.97 18.42 4.16
CA GLU A 336 -1.92 19.79 3.67
C GLU A 336 -3.31 20.41 3.56
N ALA A 337 -4.33 19.66 3.15
CA ALA A 337 -5.71 20.13 3.15
C ALA A 337 -6.15 20.50 4.58
N ALA A 338 -5.81 19.70 5.59
CA ALA A 338 -6.11 20.01 6.99
C ALA A 338 -5.41 21.31 7.45
N ARG A 339 -4.11 21.45 7.14
CA ARG A 339 -3.33 22.66 7.46
C ARG A 339 -3.92 23.91 6.79
N MET A 340 -4.25 23.84 5.50
CA MET A 340 -4.86 24.93 4.74
C MET A 340 -6.19 25.37 5.35
N LEU A 341 -7.06 24.43 5.70
CA LEU A 341 -8.35 24.71 6.31
C LEU A 341 -8.19 25.45 7.65
N MET A 342 -7.28 24.98 8.51
CA MET A 342 -7.01 25.65 9.78
C MET A 342 -6.42 27.05 9.58
N LYS A 343 -5.42 27.20 8.71
CA LYS A 343 -4.77 28.48 8.42
C LYS A 343 -5.72 29.47 7.75
N ALA A 344 -6.68 28.98 6.94
CA ALA A 344 -7.72 29.80 6.36
C ALA A 344 -8.82 30.22 7.36
N GLY A 345 -8.84 29.60 8.54
CA GLY A 345 -9.86 29.86 9.58
C GLY A 345 -11.20 29.22 9.23
N ALA A 346 -11.20 28.07 8.58
CA ALA A 346 -12.41 27.35 8.22
C ALA A 346 -13.24 26.96 9.45
N LYS A 347 -14.56 27.13 9.34
CA LYS A 347 -15.54 26.73 10.37
C LYS A 347 -16.62 25.89 9.68
N PRO A 348 -16.35 24.60 9.42
CA PRO A 348 -17.29 23.74 8.73
C PRO A 348 -18.58 23.56 9.54
N LYS A 349 -19.73 23.35 8.86
CA LYS A 349 -20.98 23.01 9.54
C LYS A 349 -20.95 21.58 10.09
N ARG A 350 -20.35 20.64 9.35
CA ARG A 350 -20.11 19.24 9.74
C ARG A 350 -18.67 19.03 10.14
N THR A 351 -18.43 18.05 10.97
CA THR A 351 -17.06 17.65 11.35
C THR A 351 -16.33 17.07 10.14
N ILE A 352 -15.13 17.59 9.86
CA ILE A 352 -14.21 16.99 8.89
C ILE A 352 -13.21 16.12 9.65
N LEU A 353 -13.16 14.85 9.32
CA LEU A 353 -12.16 13.90 9.84
C LEU A 353 -11.06 13.72 8.80
N PHE A 354 -9.82 13.78 9.23
CA PHE A 354 -8.63 13.42 8.46
C PHE A 354 -8.09 12.12 9.06
N VAL A 355 -8.16 11.04 8.30
CA VAL A 355 -7.85 9.70 8.81
C VAL A 355 -6.72 9.08 8.00
N ALA A 356 -5.58 8.83 8.68
CA ALA A 356 -4.54 7.98 8.14
C ALA A 356 -4.77 6.57 8.69
N PHE A 357 -5.24 5.67 7.81
CA PHE A 357 -5.50 4.29 8.19
C PHE A 357 -4.22 3.50 8.32
N ALA A 358 -4.23 2.51 9.21
CA ALA A 358 -3.14 1.57 9.44
C ALA A 358 -3.41 0.25 8.75
N GLY A 359 -2.39 -0.33 8.11
CA GLY A 359 -2.48 -1.69 7.60
C GLY A 359 -3.43 -1.83 6.41
N GLU A 360 -3.48 -0.86 5.52
CA GLU A 360 -4.16 -1.00 4.23
C GLU A 360 -3.51 -2.12 3.44
N GLU A 361 -2.20 -2.09 3.31
CA GLU A 361 -1.36 -3.08 2.63
C GLU A 361 -1.51 -4.50 3.23
N PHE A 362 -1.94 -4.56 4.48
CA PHE A 362 -2.23 -5.80 5.21
C PHE A 362 -3.71 -6.22 5.13
N GLY A 363 -4.50 -5.55 4.28
CA GLY A 363 -5.89 -5.86 3.99
C GLY A 363 -6.87 -4.90 4.65
N GLN A 364 -6.61 -3.60 4.60
CA GLN A 364 -7.49 -2.54 5.11
C GLN A 364 -7.82 -2.68 6.61
N LEU A 365 -6.87 -3.19 7.41
CA LEU A 365 -7.11 -3.54 8.82
C LEU A 365 -7.60 -2.36 9.65
N GLY A 366 -7.01 -1.17 9.46
CA GLY A 366 -7.39 0.05 10.17
C GLY A 366 -8.78 0.55 9.80
N ALA A 367 -9.14 0.48 8.52
CA ALA A 367 -10.48 0.84 8.05
C ALA A 367 -11.54 -0.13 8.59
N GLN A 368 -11.27 -1.44 8.58
CA GLN A 368 -12.15 -2.45 9.16
C GLN A 368 -12.37 -2.22 10.66
N ALA A 369 -11.31 -1.95 11.40
CA ALA A 369 -11.39 -1.66 12.83
C ALA A 369 -12.22 -0.39 13.09
N TRP A 370 -12.02 0.66 12.29
CA TRP A 370 -12.77 1.92 12.40
C TRP A 370 -14.27 1.71 12.15
N VAL A 371 -14.63 1.04 11.06
CA VAL A 371 -16.03 0.74 10.70
C VAL A 371 -16.72 -0.08 11.78
N LYS A 372 -16.04 -1.09 12.31
CA LYS A 372 -16.55 -1.92 13.42
C LYS A 372 -16.79 -1.11 14.69
N THR A 373 -15.84 -0.24 15.05
CA THR A 373 -15.91 0.56 16.29
C THR A 373 -16.92 1.69 16.20
N HIS A 374 -17.12 2.26 14.99
CA HIS A 374 -17.97 3.43 14.73
C HIS A 374 -19.17 3.11 13.84
N SER A 375 -19.71 1.91 13.93
CA SER A 375 -20.87 1.47 13.13
C SER A 375 -22.09 2.39 13.26
N ASP A 376 -22.27 3.04 14.43
CA ASP A 376 -23.31 4.02 14.72
C ASP A 376 -23.15 5.35 13.95
N LYS A 377 -21.97 5.61 13.39
CA LYS A 377 -21.64 6.83 12.63
C LYS A 377 -21.79 6.67 11.12
N LEU A 378 -21.85 5.46 10.58
CA LEU A 378 -21.82 5.20 9.14
C LEU A 378 -22.93 5.91 8.39
N GLY A 379 -24.14 5.96 9.00
CA GLY A 379 -25.29 6.71 8.47
C GLY A 379 -25.11 8.22 8.45
N LYS A 380 -24.16 8.77 9.21
CA LYS A 380 -23.90 10.19 9.39
C LYS A 380 -22.72 10.70 8.54
N ILE A 381 -22.09 9.86 7.75
CA ILE A 381 -21.00 10.21 6.84
C ILE A 381 -21.61 10.70 5.51
N SER A 382 -21.35 11.94 5.15
CA SER A 382 -21.77 12.53 3.87
C SER A 382 -20.98 11.93 2.70
N ASN A 383 -19.66 11.89 2.82
CA ASN A 383 -18.75 11.22 1.86
C ASN A 383 -17.41 10.92 2.54
N MET A 384 -16.75 9.87 2.07
CA MET A 384 -15.35 9.58 2.33
C MET A 384 -14.56 9.81 1.06
N PHE A 385 -13.65 10.77 1.11
CA PHE A 385 -12.65 11.04 0.08
C PHE A 385 -11.38 10.29 0.44
N ASN A 386 -11.25 9.09 -0.06
CA ASN A 386 -10.03 8.31 0.08
C ASN A 386 -9.13 8.52 -1.13
N ARG A 387 -7.84 8.73 -0.90
CA ARG A 387 -6.85 8.79 -1.96
C ARG A 387 -5.78 7.74 -1.70
N ASP A 388 -5.65 6.89 -2.70
CA ASP A 388 -4.71 5.80 -2.76
C ASP A 388 -4.46 5.54 -4.24
N GLY A 389 -3.35 6.05 -4.76
CA GLY A 389 -3.09 6.00 -6.19
C GLY A 389 -1.96 6.93 -6.62
N GLY A 390 -1.84 7.12 -7.93
CA GLY A 390 -0.77 7.86 -8.57
C GLY A 390 -0.69 9.35 -8.24
N PRO A 391 0.37 10.02 -8.74
CA PRO A 391 0.59 11.43 -8.47
C PRO A 391 -0.32 12.37 -9.29
N GLU A 392 -1.09 11.85 -10.25
CA GLU A 392 -1.91 12.63 -11.15
C GLU A 392 -2.93 13.49 -10.41
N PRO A 393 -3.19 14.73 -10.88
CA PRO A 393 -4.07 15.64 -10.21
C PRO A 393 -5.55 15.33 -10.46
N PRO A 394 -6.44 15.77 -9.55
CA PRO A 394 -7.88 15.71 -9.77
C PRO A 394 -8.31 16.53 -11.00
N VAL A 395 -9.05 15.91 -11.92
CA VAL A 395 -9.63 16.53 -13.11
C VAL A 395 -11.16 16.48 -13.11
N GLY A 396 -11.78 15.96 -12.07
CA GLY A 396 -13.22 15.88 -11.95
C GLY A 396 -13.72 14.84 -10.96
N MET A 397 -15.01 14.58 -11.01
CA MET A 397 -15.67 13.55 -10.22
C MET A 397 -16.85 12.95 -10.99
N TYR A 398 -17.10 11.66 -10.78
CA TYR A 398 -18.34 11.00 -11.15
C TYR A 398 -19.27 10.92 -9.94
N VAL A 399 -20.45 11.51 -10.05
CA VAL A 399 -21.42 11.61 -8.95
C VAL A 399 -22.80 11.10 -9.37
N PRO A 400 -23.62 10.56 -8.45
CA PRO A 400 -25.03 10.29 -8.72
C PRO A 400 -25.77 11.55 -9.15
N LYS A 401 -26.82 11.41 -9.96
CA LYS A 401 -27.64 12.53 -10.42
C LYS A 401 -28.18 13.39 -9.27
N ALA A 402 -28.58 12.78 -8.16
CA ALA A 402 -29.09 13.47 -6.98
C ALA A 402 -28.06 14.37 -6.26
N MET A 403 -26.76 14.20 -6.54
CA MET A 403 -25.67 14.99 -5.97
C MET A 403 -25.05 16.00 -6.97
N TYR A 404 -25.46 15.94 -8.23
CA TYR A 404 -24.79 16.68 -9.32
C TYR A 404 -24.74 18.18 -9.09
N ASP A 405 -25.87 18.81 -8.79
CA ASP A 405 -25.95 20.28 -8.60
C ASP A 405 -25.14 20.75 -7.38
N ASP A 406 -25.11 19.93 -6.31
CA ASP A 406 -24.31 20.21 -5.13
C ASP A 406 -22.81 20.22 -5.49
N PHE A 407 -22.33 19.19 -6.19
CA PHE A 407 -20.91 19.11 -6.56
C PHE A 407 -20.52 20.15 -7.62
N VAL A 408 -21.36 20.48 -8.59
CA VAL A 408 -21.11 21.58 -9.53
C VAL A 408 -20.89 22.89 -8.77
N LYS A 409 -21.73 23.18 -7.77
CA LYS A 409 -21.60 24.38 -6.95
C LYS A 409 -20.35 24.35 -6.07
N ILE A 410 -20.08 23.24 -5.39
CA ILE A 410 -18.94 23.07 -4.50
C ILE A 410 -17.62 23.24 -5.25
N THR A 411 -17.52 22.68 -6.46
CA THR A 411 -16.28 22.64 -7.23
C THR A 411 -16.06 23.85 -8.14
N ALA A 412 -17.02 24.74 -8.26
CA ALA A 412 -16.88 25.94 -9.09
C ALA A 412 -15.60 26.77 -8.81
N PRO A 413 -15.12 26.91 -7.55
CA PRO A 413 -13.87 27.62 -7.25
C PRO A 413 -12.59 26.88 -7.70
N VAL A 414 -12.64 25.58 -7.95
CA VAL A 414 -11.44 24.77 -8.31
C VAL A 414 -10.74 25.34 -9.54
N LYS A 415 -11.49 25.85 -10.53
CA LYS A 415 -10.94 26.48 -11.74
C LYS A 415 -10.08 27.73 -11.46
N GLN A 416 -10.14 28.29 -10.26
CA GLN A 416 -9.33 29.44 -9.86
C GLN A 416 -7.94 29.05 -9.32
N ILE A 417 -7.73 27.77 -9.02
CA ILE A 417 -6.44 27.26 -8.54
C ILE A 417 -5.43 27.31 -9.69
N ARG A 418 -5.71 26.54 -10.73
CA ARG A 418 -4.95 26.47 -11.99
C ARG A 418 -5.96 26.49 -13.14
N PRO A 419 -6.15 27.61 -13.83
CA PRO A 419 -7.16 27.72 -14.89
C PRO A 419 -6.95 26.83 -16.10
N ASP A 420 -5.71 26.38 -16.30
CA ASP A 420 -5.29 25.44 -17.35
C ASP A 420 -5.59 23.97 -17.00
N TYR A 421 -5.96 23.67 -15.75
CA TYR A 421 -6.32 22.33 -15.32
C TYR A 421 -7.84 22.12 -15.48
N PRO A 422 -8.27 21.07 -16.22
CA PRO A 422 -9.69 20.76 -16.34
C PRO A 422 -10.24 20.29 -14.99
N PHE A 423 -11.51 20.59 -14.73
CA PHE A 423 -12.24 19.97 -13.64
C PHE A 423 -13.73 19.90 -13.98
N GLU A 424 -14.26 18.69 -14.10
CA GLU A 424 -15.63 18.45 -14.53
C GLU A 424 -16.37 17.52 -13.58
N ILE A 425 -17.65 17.86 -13.34
CA ILE A 425 -18.57 16.95 -12.65
C ILE A 425 -19.38 16.20 -13.70
N ARG A 426 -19.36 14.88 -13.64
CA ARG A 426 -20.08 13.99 -14.54
C ARG A 426 -21.04 13.12 -13.76
N ILE A 427 -22.25 12.91 -14.32
CA ILE A 427 -23.22 12.00 -13.73
C ILE A 427 -22.78 10.57 -14.01
N ARG A 428 -22.87 9.72 -12.99
CA ARG A 428 -22.73 8.27 -13.13
C ARG A 428 -24.03 7.56 -12.86
N GLU A 429 -24.21 6.42 -13.51
CA GLU A 429 -25.28 5.50 -13.19
C GLU A 429 -25.06 4.81 -11.83
N PRO A 430 -26.14 4.41 -11.14
CA PRO A 430 -26.02 3.63 -9.92
C PRO A 430 -25.22 2.34 -10.15
N ARG A 431 -24.32 2.02 -9.25
CA ARG A 431 -23.53 0.78 -9.30
C ARG A 431 -24.03 -0.26 -8.32
N LYS A 432 -23.72 -1.53 -8.55
CA LYS A 432 -23.97 -2.56 -7.54
C LYS A 432 -23.15 -2.24 -6.28
N ARG A 433 -23.78 -2.32 -5.11
CA ARG A 433 -23.07 -2.18 -3.83
C ARG A 433 -22.05 -3.32 -3.70
N PRO A 434 -20.77 -3.05 -3.39
CA PRO A 434 -19.79 -4.10 -3.17
C PRO A 434 -20.18 -4.94 -1.94
N THR A 435 -19.86 -6.23 -1.99
CA THR A 435 -20.10 -7.19 -0.90
C THR A 435 -18.81 -7.67 -0.26
N GLU A 436 -17.67 -7.34 -0.84
CA GLU A 436 -16.33 -7.72 -0.39
C GLU A 436 -15.41 -6.50 -0.39
N TYR A 437 -14.43 -6.52 0.48
CA TYR A 437 -13.38 -5.51 0.53
C TYR A 437 -12.40 -5.75 -0.62
N GLY A 438 -11.80 -4.67 -1.13
CA GLY A 438 -10.77 -4.78 -2.15
C GLY A 438 -10.34 -3.43 -2.71
N GLY A 439 -9.10 -3.37 -3.14
CA GLY A 439 -8.49 -2.20 -3.75
C GLY A 439 -7.95 -1.20 -2.75
N THR A 440 -8.77 -0.67 -1.84
CA THR A 440 -8.32 0.34 -0.88
C THR A 440 -9.31 0.47 0.30
N ASP A 441 -8.94 1.23 1.33
CA ASP A 441 -9.74 1.49 2.54
C ASP A 441 -11.19 1.95 2.25
N ALA A 442 -11.40 2.70 1.16
CA ALA A 442 -12.74 3.11 0.74
C ALA A 442 -13.69 1.94 0.51
N SER A 443 -13.19 0.78 0.11
CA SER A 443 -14.00 -0.41 -0.15
C SER A 443 -14.72 -0.90 1.10
N VAL A 444 -14.08 -0.82 2.27
CA VAL A 444 -14.64 -1.21 3.57
C VAL A 444 -15.88 -0.36 3.90
N PHE A 445 -15.80 0.93 3.66
CA PHE A 445 -16.92 1.86 3.85
C PHE A 445 -18.03 1.68 2.80
N ALA A 446 -17.65 1.40 1.54
CA ALA A 446 -18.59 1.17 0.46
C ALA A 446 -19.44 -0.10 0.69
N VAL A 447 -18.86 -1.16 1.24
CA VAL A 447 -19.57 -2.39 1.67
C VAL A 447 -20.65 -2.04 2.69
N GLU A 448 -20.43 -1.07 3.55
CA GLU A 448 -21.41 -0.58 4.53
C GLU A 448 -22.39 0.48 3.96
N GLY A 449 -22.31 0.76 2.66
CA GLY A 449 -23.21 1.71 1.97
C GLY A 449 -22.90 3.18 2.22
N VAL A 450 -21.71 3.48 2.74
CA VAL A 450 -21.23 4.86 2.87
C VAL A 450 -20.85 5.39 1.48
N PRO A 451 -21.16 6.66 1.13
CA PRO A 451 -20.67 7.26 -0.09
C PRO A 451 -19.13 7.38 -0.07
N THR A 452 -18.50 6.84 -1.11
CA THR A 452 -17.04 6.86 -1.31
C THR A 452 -16.72 7.44 -2.69
N LEU A 453 -17.16 8.69 -2.91
CA LEU A 453 -16.92 9.38 -4.17
C LEU A 453 -15.49 9.94 -4.14
N GLY A 454 -14.64 9.42 -5.01
CA GLY A 454 -13.28 9.89 -5.21
C GLY A 454 -13.15 10.85 -6.38
N PHE A 455 -11.96 11.42 -6.51
CA PHE A 455 -11.59 12.23 -7.67
C PHE A 455 -11.25 11.34 -8.86
N VAL A 456 -11.58 11.80 -10.06
CA VAL A 456 -10.98 11.31 -11.31
C VAL A 456 -9.66 12.03 -11.47
N THR A 457 -8.62 11.31 -11.81
CA THR A 457 -7.27 11.83 -12.03
C THR A 457 -6.83 11.61 -13.47
N ASP A 458 -5.95 12.46 -13.97
CA ASP A 458 -5.40 12.36 -15.32
C ASP A 458 -4.05 13.08 -15.39
N ASP A 459 -3.15 12.60 -16.25
CA ASP A 459 -1.85 13.23 -16.51
C ASP A 459 -1.98 14.37 -17.54
N ILE A 460 -2.44 15.53 -17.06
CA ILE A 460 -2.76 16.70 -17.90
C ILE A 460 -1.56 17.31 -18.64
N LYS A 461 -0.34 17.04 -18.20
CA LYS A 461 0.89 17.61 -18.81
C LYS A 461 1.73 16.57 -19.56
N GLY A 462 1.34 15.30 -19.54
CA GLY A 462 2.03 14.24 -20.25
C GLY A 462 3.39 13.92 -19.63
N TYR A 463 3.46 13.78 -18.30
CA TYR A 463 4.64 13.27 -17.60
C TYR A 463 4.83 11.75 -17.77
N ASP A 464 3.83 11.09 -18.35
CA ASP A 464 3.86 9.65 -18.69
C ASP A 464 4.17 8.77 -17.47
N PHE A 465 3.43 9.02 -16.37
CA PHE A 465 3.59 8.28 -15.14
C PHE A 465 2.96 6.88 -15.29
N ASP A 466 3.76 5.84 -15.07
CA ASP A 466 3.30 4.45 -15.04
C ASP A 466 3.21 3.94 -13.60
N TYR A 467 1.99 3.71 -13.12
CA TYR A 467 1.74 3.20 -11.77
C TYR A 467 2.29 1.78 -11.57
N ASP A 468 2.25 0.93 -12.59
CA ASP A 468 2.75 -0.44 -12.52
C ASP A 468 4.28 -0.51 -12.31
N GLU A 469 5.00 0.54 -12.72
CA GLU A 469 6.44 0.65 -12.50
C GLU A 469 6.79 0.87 -11.03
N ILE A 470 5.89 1.51 -10.27
CA ILE A 470 6.16 1.88 -8.86
C ILE A 470 5.40 1.01 -7.86
N TRP A 471 4.22 0.52 -8.19
CA TRP A 471 3.34 -0.19 -7.27
C TRP A 471 4.04 -1.38 -6.61
N HIS A 472 4.28 -1.25 -5.29
CA HIS A 472 4.99 -2.21 -4.44
C HIS A 472 6.43 -2.55 -4.89
N THR A 473 7.08 -1.66 -5.65
CA THR A 473 8.44 -1.86 -6.14
C THR A 473 9.45 -0.96 -5.42
N GLU A 474 10.74 -1.25 -5.62
CA GLU A 474 11.86 -0.41 -5.17
C GLU A 474 11.86 1.03 -5.72
N ARG A 475 10.97 1.32 -6.71
CA ARG A 475 10.85 2.62 -7.36
C ARG A 475 9.77 3.51 -6.75
N ASP A 476 9.07 3.06 -5.73
CA ASP A 476 8.10 3.89 -5.00
C ASP A 476 8.80 4.91 -4.09
N LEU A 477 9.32 5.96 -4.71
CA LEU A 477 10.19 6.96 -4.11
C LEU A 477 9.56 8.36 -4.14
N TYR A 478 10.01 9.24 -3.23
CA TYR A 478 9.67 10.66 -3.23
C TYR A 478 9.81 11.33 -4.60
N THR A 479 10.88 11.00 -5.34
CA THR A 479 11.20 11.57 -6.65
C THR A 479 10.22 11.24 -7.77
N LYS A 480 9.31 10.29 -7.54
CA LYS A 480 8.21 9.98 -8.47
C LYS A 480 7.01 10.90 -8.30
N ASN A 481 6.99 11.73 -7.26
CA ASN A 481 5.96 12.76 -7.10
C ASN A 481 6.14 13.89 -8.12
N ILE A 482 5.02 14.46 -8.53
CA ILE A 482 4.95 15.64 -9.39
C ILE A 482 4.48 16.80 -8.52
N PRO A 483 5.36 17.74 -8.11
CA PRO A 483 5.04 18.75 -7.09
C PRO A 483 3.80 19.56 -7.40
N GLU A 484 3.68 20.08 -8.63
CA GLU A 484 2.52 20.91 -9.02
C GLU A 484 1.20 20.14 -8.99
N TYR A 485 1.23 18.82 -9.22
CA TYR A 485 0.08 17.94 -9.13
C TYR A 485 -0.34 17.72 -7.67
N GLN A 486 0.63 17.49 -6.78
CA GLN A 486 0.34 17.33 -5.35
C GLN A 486 -0.18 18.63 -4.72
N GLU A 487 0.39 19.78 -5.07
CA GLU A 487 -0.11 21.11 -4.63
C GLU A 487 -1.55 21.36 -5.06
N HIS A 488 -1.87 21.03 -6.32
CA HIS A 488 -3.23 21.13 -6.84
C HIS A 488 -4.18 20.19 -6.09
N THR A 489 -3.78 18.92 -5.92
CA THR A 489 -4.54 17.89 -5.22
C THR A 489 -4.91 18.32 -3.80
N ALA A 490 -3.93 18.81 -3.03
CA ALA A 490 -4.17 19.27 -1.66
C ALA A 490 -5.18 20.42 -1.60
N THR A 491 -5.05 21.38 -2.54
CA THR A 491 -5.93 22.55 -2.60
C THR A 491 -7.36 22.16 -3.01
N VAL A 492 -7.50 21.28 -4.01
CA VAL A 492 -8.82 20.73 -4.43
C VAL A 492 -9.47 19.97 -3.28
N THR A 493 -8.71 19.12 -2.60
CA THR A 493 -9.20 18.34 -1.46
C THR A 493 -9.73 19.23 -0.35
N ALA A 494 -9.02 20.30 0.02
CA ALA A 494 -9.46 21.26 1.03
C ALA A 494 -10.77 21.95 0.64
N ILE A 495 -10.88 22.43 -0.62
CA ILE A 495 -12.07 23.11 -1.12
C ILE A 495 -13.28 22.18 -1.14
N VAL A 496 -13.12 20.96 -1.68
CA VAL A 496 -14.23 20.03 -1.87
C VAL A 496 -14.72 19.48 -0.54
N ALA A 497 -13.79 19.09 0.36
CA ALA A 497 -14.16 18.62 1.70
C ALA A 497 -14.91 19.70 2.50
N LEU A 498 -14.42 20.95 2.48
CA LEU A 498 -15.10 22.08 3.11
C LEU A 498 -16.47 22.34 2.49
N GLY A 499 -16.57 22.29 1.16
CA GLY A 499 -17.82 22.48 0.43
C GLY A 499 -18.89 21.48 0.83
N VAL A 500 -18.55 20.18 0.86
CA VAL A 500 -19.46 19.11 1.32
C VAL A 500 -19.83 19.30 2.80
N ALA A 501 -18.86 19.64 3.65
CA ALA A 501 -19.12 19.86 5.07
C ALA A 501 -20.04 21.07 5.34
N ASN A 502 -20.13 22.02 4.41
CA ASN A 502 -20.94 23.23 4.51
C ASN A 502 -22.32 23.14 3.89
N LEU A 503 -22.69 22.04 3.25
CA LEU A 503 -24.05 21.84 2.75
C LEU A 503 -25.10 21.97 3.88
N ASP A 504 -26.29 22.49 3.55
CA ASP A 504 -27.37 22.61 4.54
C ASP A 504 -27.97 21.25 4.90
N LYS A 505 -27.91 20.28 3.98
CA LYS A 505 -28.33 18.90 4.17
C LYS A 505 -27.15 17.97 3.90
N GLN A 506 -27.20 16.80 4.51
CA GLN A 506 -26.29 15.69 4.16
C GLN A 506 -26.48 15.31 2.69
N LEU A 507 -25.42 14.87 2.02
CA LEU A 507 -25.51 14.40 0.63
C LEU A 507 -26.55 13.28 0.51
N SER A 508 -27.38 13.34 -0.54
CA SER A 508 -28.34 12.30 -0.84
C SER A 508 -27.62 10.99 -1.19
N ARG A 509 -28.16 9.87 -0.74
CA ARG A 509 -27.68 8.53 -1.14
C ARG A 509 -28.47 7.96 -2.32
N GLU A 510 -29.47 8.69 -2.83
CA GLU A 510 -30.27 8.30 -3.98
C GLU A 510 -29.38 8.10 -5.22
N GLY A 511 -29.53 6.99 -5.90
CA GLY A 511 -28.76 6.65 -7.09
C GLY A 511 -27.28 6.33 -6.84
N LEU A 512 -26.87 6.13 -5.58
CA LEU A 512 -25.53 5.70 -5.24
C LEU A 512 -25.32 4.22 -5.60
N TYR A 513 -26.29 3.38 -5.24
CA TYR A 513 -26.30 1.94 -5.50
C TYR A 513 -27.63 1.51 -6.14
N ILE A 514 -27.59 0.40 -6.84
CA ILE A 514 -28.77 -0.34 -7.30
C ILE A 514 -29.37 -1.03 -6.07
N GLU A 515 -30.67 -0.88 -5.88
CA GLU A 515 -31.43 -1.56 -4.81
C GLU A 515 -31.55 -3.07 -5.06
#